data_257efb982c2a4dea0d688fc11f3f5c39
#
_entry.id   257efb982c2a4dea0d688fc11f3f5c39
#
_cell.length_a   1.000
_cell.length_b   1.000
_cell.length_c   1.000
_cell.angle_alpha   90.00
_cell.angle_beta   90.00
_cell.angle_gamma   90.00
#
_symmetry.space_group_name_H-M   'P 1'
#
loop_
_entity.id
_entity.type
_entity.pdbx_description
1 polymer ?
#
loop_
_entity_poly.entity_id
_entity_poly.type
_entity_poly.pdbx_seq_one_letter_code
_entity_poly.pdbx_strand_id
1 'polypeptide(L)'
;MEKDILFSQSVKAGQRLYYIDVKKNRRNEMYVSITESKKVATGNSEMGTPTFEKHKIFIFPEDFQKFSDGFQKALEFIAEKQDPVEPREEENGEIKIDLDF
;
A
#
# COMPACT_ATOMS: atom_id res chain seq x y z
N MET A 1 -6.63 1.14 22.92
CA MET A 1 -5.60 2.10 22.75
C MET A 1 -4.78 1.84 21.51
N GLU A 2 -4.53 2.87 20.77
CA GLU A 2 -3.78 2.71 19.56
C GLU A 2 -2.32 2.58 19.82
N LYS A 3 -1.69 1.76 19.02
CA LYS A 3 -0.25 1.63 19.12
C LYS A 3 0.40 2.80 18.42
N ASP A 4 1.50 3.20 18.96
CA ASP A 4 2.24 4.29 18.36
C ASP A 4 2.78 3.87 17.02
N ILE A 5 2.65 4.73 16.05
CA ILE A 5 3.23 4.51 14.74
C ILE A 5 4.61 5.14 14.75
N LEU A 6 5.62 4.31 14.55
CA LEU A 6 7.00 4.78 14.59
C LEU A 6 7.46 5.34 13.27
N PHE A 7 6.86 4.89 12.19
CA PHE A 7 7.23 5.32 10.86
C PHE A 7 6.00 5.12 9.98
N SER A 8 5.76 6.05 9.07
CA SER A 8 4.62 5.93 8.19
C SER A 8 4.99 6.49 6.83
N GLN A 9 4.63 5.75 5.81
CA GLN A 9 4.86 6.15 4.44
C GLN A 9 3.57 5.94 3.69
N SER A 10 3.11 6.95 2.96
CA SER A 10 1.91 6.79 2.16
C SER A 10 2.29 6.77 0.70
N VAL A 11 1.55 5.97 -0.06
CA VAL A 11 1.75 5.86 -1.50
C VAL A 11 0.40 6.05 -2.14
N LYS A 12 0.27 7.08 -2.93
CA LYS A 12 -0.97 7.35 -3.63
C LYS A 12 -0.92 6.77 -5.02
N ALA A 13 -1.90 5.98 -5.37
CA ALA A 13 -1.92 5.29 -6.65
C ALA A 13 -3.34 5.36 -7.22
N GLY A 14 -3.66 6.44 -7.87
CA GLY A 14 -4.98 6.64 -8.44
C GLY A 14 -6.02 6.75 -7.34
N GLN A 15 -7.00 5.88 -7.35
CA GLN A 15 -8.04 5.91 -6.35
C GLN A 15 -7.68 5.07 -5.14
N ARG A 16 -6.48 4.54 -5.10
CA ARG A 16 -6.02 3.75 -3.97
C ARG A 16 -4.96 4.51 -3.22
N LEU A 17 -4.93 4.28 -1.94
CA LEU A 17 -3.94 4.91 -1.08
C LEU A 17 -3.40 3.82 -0.19
N TYR A 18 -2.10 3.69 -0.17
CA TYR A 18 -1.45 2.67 0.64
C TYR A 18 -0.71 3.34 1.78
N TYR A 19 -0.85 2.78 2.96
CA TYR A 19 -0.08 3.24 4.11
C TYR A 19 0.83 2.11 4.54
N ILE A 20 2.09 2.41 4.63
CA ILE A 20 3.07 1.44 5.12
C ILE A 20 3.57 1.98 6.44
N ASP A 21 3.17 1.34 7.51
CA ASP A 21 3.44 1.81 8.85
C ASP A 21 4.31 0.83 9.60
N VAL A 22 5.17 1.35 10.46
CA VAL A 22 5.94 0.52 11.37
C VAL A 22 5.37 0.75 12.75
N LYS A 23 5.00 -0.32 13.39
CA LYS A 23 4.44 -0.27 14.73
C LYS A 23 5.20 -1.23 15.64
N LYS A 24 4.95 -1.12 16.91
CA LYS A 24 5.64 -1.93 17.89
C LYS A 24 4.63 -2.70 18.72
N ASN A 25 4.89 -3.96 18.94
CA ASN A 25 3.98 -4.75 19.75
C ASN A 25 4.39 -4.71 21.22
N ARG A 26 3.73 -5.54 22.05
CA ARG A 26 3.98 -5.51 23.46
C ARG A 26 5.37 -5.98 23.82
N ARG A 27 5.97 -6.78 22.96
CA ARG A 27 7.31 -7.30 23.22
C ARG A 27 8.38 -6.36 22.68
N ASN A 28 7.99 -5.16 22.29
CA ASN A 28 8.95 -4.22 21.74
C ASN A 28 9.49 -4.66 20.38
N GLU A 29 8.77 -5.51 19.70
CA GLU A 29 9.17 -5.93 18.36
C GLU A 29 8.45 -5.07 17.34
N MET A 30 9.18 -4.63 16.35
CA MET A 30 8.60 -3.81 15.30
C MET A 30 8.06 -4.69 14.19
N TYR A 31 6.92 -4.30 13.67
CA TYR A 31 6.33 -5.02 12.56
C TYR A 31 5.75 -4.01 11.58
N VAL A 32 5.45 -4.48 10.37
CA VAL A 32 4.96 -3.63 9.31
C VAL A 32 3.48 -3.86 9.13
N SER A 33 2.75 -2.77 9.00
CA SER A 33 1.31 -2.82 8.71
C SER A 33 1.10 -2.12 7.39
N ILE A 34 0.49 -2.81 6.44
CA ILE A 34 0.19 -2.22 5.14
C ILE A 34 -1.30 -2.14 5.00
N THR A 35 -1.80 -0.93 4.77
CA THR A 35 -3.22 -0.69 4.62
C THR A 35 -3.49 -0.18 3.23
N GLU A 36 -4.40 -0.84 2.54
CA GLU A 36 -4.88 -0.34 1.26
C GLU A 36 -6.24 0.28 1.48
N SER A 37 -6.40 1.52 1.04
CA SER A 37 -7.67 2.22 1.14
C SER A 37 -8.10 2.56 -0.26
N LYS A 38 -9.25 2.07 -0.67
CA LYS A 38 -9.75 2.26 -2.01
C LYS A 38 -11.07 3.00 -1.95
N LYS A 39 -11.18 4.06 -2.73
CA LYS A 39 -12.40 4.81 -2.81
C LYS A 39 -13.38 4.07 -3.72
N VAL A 40 -14.57 3.85 -3.23
CA VAL A 40 -15.58 3.11 -3.97
C VAL A 40 -16.83 3.96 -4.06
N ALA A 41 -17.31 4.11 -5.27
CA ALA A 41 -18.58 4.81 -5.47
C ALA A 41 -19.66 3.75 -5.45
N THR A 42 -20.55 3.84 -4.46
CA THR A 42 -21.64 2.91 -4.41
C THR A 42 -22.81 3.53 -5.16
N GLY A 43 -23.38 2.75 -6.02
CA GLY A 43 -24.46 3.26 -6.83
C GLY A 43 -25.69 3.61 -6.06
N ASN A 44 -25.82 3.10 -4.85
CA ASN A 44 -26.98 3.41 -4.08
C ASN A 44 -26.78 4.49 -3.09
N SER A 45 -25.72 5.19 -3.13
CA SER A 45 -25.48 6.23 -2.17
C SER A 45 -26.39 7.38 -2.51
N GLU A 46 -27.46 7.51 -1.78
CA GLU A 46 -28.38 8.58 -2.04
C GLU A 46 -27.79 9.92 -1.75
N MET A 47 -26.85 9.94 -0.85
CA MET A 47 -26.19 11.17 -0.52
C MET A 47 -25.03 11.47 -1.41
N GLY A 48 -24.67 10.56 -2.31
CA GLY A 48 -23.52 10.77 -3.14
C GLY A 48 -22.22 10.69 -2.39
N THR A 49 -22.24 10.17 -1.19
CA THR A 49 -21.04 10.11 -0.36
C THR A 49 -20.23 8.89 -0.73
N PRO A 50 -18.96 9.07 -1.08
CA PRO A 50 -18.14 7.92 -1.40
C PRO A 50 -17.80 7.14 -0.14
N THR A 51 -17.62 5.85 -0.33
CA THR A 51 -17.19 5.00 0.75
C THR A 51 -15.79 4.50 0.42
N PHE A 52 -15.14 3.94 1.43
CA PHE A 52 -13.80 3.43 1.26
C PHE A 52 -13.78 1.98 1.71
N GLU A 53 -13.10 1.16 0.94
CA GLU A 53 -12.80 -0.19 1.34
C GLU A 53 -11.38 -0.23 1.82
N LYS A 54 -11.16 -0.83 2.97
CA LYS A 54 -9.84 -0.88 3.54
C LYS A 54 -9.46 -2.33 3.79
N HIS A 55 -8.24 -2.65 3.44
CA HIS A 55 -7.69 -3.96 3.67
C HIS A 55 -6.33 -3.79 4.30
N LYS A 56 -6.09 -4.57 5.33
CA LYS A 56 -4.87 -4.41 6.09
C LYS A 56 -4.18 -5.75 6.24
N ILE A 57 -2.89 -5.75 6.07
CA ILE A 57 -2.10 -6.94 6.32
C ILE A 57 -0.95 -6.56 7.24
N PHE A 58 -0.45 -7.56 7.93
CA PHE A 58 0.67 -7.36 8.83
C PHE A 58 1.80 -8.28 8.44
N ILE A 59 3.01 -7.74 8.49
CA ILE A 59 4.20 -8.52 8.20
C ILE A 59 5.09 -8.44 9.40
N PHE A 60 5.44 -9.60 9.95
CA PHE A 60 6.20 -9.66 11.18
C PHE A 60 7.68 -9.91 10.87
N PRO A 61 8.55 -9.60 11.83
CA PRO A 61 9.99 -9.63 11.56
C PRO A 61 10.50 -10.94 10.99
N GLU A 62 9.95 -12.05 11.44
CA GLU A 62 10.45 -13.33 10.96
C GLU A 62 10.11 -13.55 9.50
N ASP A 63 9.22 -12.75 8.94
CA ASP A 63 8.82 -12.90 7.55
C ASP A 63 9.28 -11.77 6.65
N PHE A 64 9.99 -10.81 7.19
CA PHE A 64 10.42 -9.66 6.39
C PHE A 64 11.19 -10.09 5.16
N GLN A 65 12.17 -10.95 5.35
CA GLN A 65 13.03 -11.33 4.24
C GLN A 65 12.25 -12.13 3.21
N LYS A 66 11.40 -13.02 3.66
CA LYS A 66 10.61 -13.83 2.74
C LYS A 66 9.68 -12.97 1.92
N PHE A 67 9.03 -12.03 2.56
CA PHE A 67 8.10 -11.17 1.85
C PHE A 67 8.83 -10.30 0.84
N SER A 68 9.94 -9.72 1.27
CA SER A 68 10.72 -8.86 0.40
C SER A 68 11.23 -9.63 -0.81
N ASP A 69 11.74 -10.84 -0.58
CA ASP A 69 12.24 -11.65 -1.67
C ASP A 69 11.14 -12.02 -2.65
N GLY A 70 9.98 -12.38 -2.12
CA GLY A 70 8.87 -12.74 -2.99
C GLY A 70 8.42 -11.57 -3.84
N PHE A 71 8.32 -10.41 -3.24
CA PHE A 71 7.91 -9.22 -3.96
C PHE A 71 8.95 -8.87 -5.04
N GLN A 72 10.23 -8.97 -4.68
CA GLN A 72 11.29 -8.66 -5.63
C GLN A 72 11.24 -9.60 -6.83
N LYS A 73 10.98 -10.89 -6.57
CA LYS A 73 10.91 -11.84 -7.65
C LYS A 73 9.73 -11.55 -8.58
N ALA A 74 8.62 -11.09 -8.01
CA ALA A 74 7.48 -10.73 -8.82
C ALA A 74 7.82 -9.57 -9.74
N LEU A 75 8.54 -8.59 -9.22
CA LEU A 75 8.93 -7.45 -10.03
C LEU A 75 9.90 -7.87 -11.13
N GLU A 76 10.80 -8.79 -10.82
CA GLU A 76 11.74 -9.27 -11.81
C GLU A 76 11.05 -10.04 -12.92
N PHE A 77 10.05 -10.83 -12.54
CA PHE A 77 9.28 -11.55 -13.54
C PHE A 77 8.61 -10.59 -14.50
N ILE A 78 8.02 -9.53 -13.96
CA ILE A 78 7.34 -8.56 -14.81
C ILE A 78 8.35 -7.86 -15.73
N ALA A 79 9.52 -7.53 -15.19
CA ALA A 79 10.53 -6.84 -15.98
C ALA A 79 11.00 -7.67 -17.15
N GLU A 80 10.96 -9.00 -17.00
CA GLU A 80 11.36 -9.86 -18.10
C GLU A 80 10.29 -10.04 -19.13
N LYS A 81 9.03 -9.85 -18.76
CA LYS A 81 7.93 -10.17 -19.63
C LYS A 81 7.30 -8.97 -20.30
N GLN A 82 7.58 -7.80 -19.82
CA GLN A 82 6.95 -6.63 -20.40
C GLN A 82 7.89 -5.43 -20.30
N ASP A 83 7.68 -4.50 -21.19
CA ASP A 83 8.49 -3.30 -21.20
C ASP A 83 8.16 -2.44 -19.99
N PRO A 84 9.12 -1.66 -19.52
CA PRO A 84 8.84 -0.77 -18.40
C PRO A 84 7.70 0.17 -18.72
N VAL A 85 6.89 0.41 -17.70
CA VAL A 85 5.75 1.31 -17.82
C VAL A 85 6.17 2.66 -17.28
N GLU A 86 5.90 3.70 -18.04
CA GLU A 86 6.24 5.04 -17.60
C GLU A 86 5.39 5.43 -16.41
N PRO A 87 5.99 6.05 -15.41
CA PRO A 87 5.19 6.49 -14.28
C PRO A 87 4.16 7.52 -14.73
N ARG A 88 2.95 7.38 -14.20
CA ARG A 88 1.90 8.31 -14.53
C ARG A 88 2.07 9.57 -13.72
N GLU A 89 1.87 10.70 -14.37
CA GLU A 89 2.00 11.95 -13.68
C GLU A 89 0.80 12.20 -12.82
N GLU A 90 1.03 12.49 -11.55
CA GLU A 90 -0.06 12.79 -10.65
C GLU A 90 -0.39 14.27 -10.75
N GLU A 91 -1.65 14.57 -10.54
CA GLU A 91 -2.08 15.95 -10.63
C GLU A 91 -1.41 16.84 -9.63
N ASN A 92 -1.18 16.32 -8.47
CA ASN A 92 -0.58 17.15 -7.44
C ASN A 92 0.93 17.14 -7.52
N GLY A 93 1.49 16.48 -8.50
CA GLY A 93 2.92 16.48 -8.68
C GLY A 93 3.69 15.62 -7.72
N GLU A 94 3.00 14.78 -7.02
CA GLU A 94 3.70 13.94 -6.06
C GLU A 94 4.22 12.70 -6.73
N ILE A 95 4.39 11.66 -5.95
CA ILE A 95 5.01 10.44 -6.43
C ILE A 95 4.44 10.01 -7.76
N LYS A 96 5.33 9.75 -8.69
CA LYS A 96 4.92 9.39 -10.03
C LYS A 96 4.93 7.92 -10.27
N ILE A 97 4.86 7.14 -9.25
CA ILE A 97 4.89 5.70 -9.40
C ILE A 97 3.56 5.22 -9.92
N ASP A 98 3.61 4.52 -11.02
CA ASP A 98 2.40 4.00 -11.62
C ASP A 98 2.27 2.54 -11.25
N LEU A 99 1.39 2.26 -10.34
CA LEU A 99 1.17 0.89 -9.89
C LEU A 99 -0.10 0.34 -10.48
N ASP A 100 -0.39 0.73 -11.66
CA ASP A 100 -1.59 0.31 -12.32
C ASP A 100 -1.45 -1.11 -12.78
N PHE A 101 -2.04 -2.02 -12.09
CA PHE A 101 -1.98 -3.43 -12.43
C PHE A 101 -3.30 -3.91 -12.94
#